data_745f4a7a73aecb941b433cf6535ab153
#
_entry.id   745f4a7a73aecb941b433cf6535ab153
#
_cell.length_a   1.000
_cell.length_b   1.000
_cell.length_c   1.000
_cell.angle_alpha   90.00
_cell.angle_beta   90.00
_cell.angle_gamma   90.00
#
_symmetry.space_group_name_H-M   'P 1'
#
loop_
_entity.id
_entity.type
_entity.pdbx_description
1 polymer ?
#
loop_
_entity_poly.entity_id
_entity_poly.type
_entity_poly.pdbx_seq_one_letter_code
_entity_poly.pdbx_strand_id
1 'polypeptide(L)'
;SSRCASRSRTSNDPRAPPPDLFPTRTKHQEHLMSGTLYIVSAPSGAGKTSLVKALLDAAPEVRVSVSHTTRGMRPGEVDGVNYHFTSREEFLAMLERNEFLEHAEVFGNLYGTSQRWVEKTLAEGLDLILEIDWQGAQQVRRLMPEAQSIFILPPSQEALRQRLTNRGQDSDEVIERRMREAVSEMSHYVEYDHLVINDDFAHALDDLKAIFRARQLRQDAQQQRHAELLGRLLA
;
A
#
# COMPACT_ATOMS: atom_id res chain seq x y z
N SER A 1 -13.93 53.40 54.20
CA SER A 1 -13.54 52.70 52.96
C SER A 1 -13.39 51.20 53.26
N SER A 2 -14.52 50.49 53.12
CA SER A 2 -14.55 49.02 53.32
C SER A 2 -14.59 48.35 51.96
N ARG A 3 -13.61 47.52 51.67
CA ARG A 3 -13.64 46.61 50.51
C ARG A 3 -14.29 45.31 50.88
N CYS A 4 -15.44 45.04 50.30
CA CYS A 4 -16.10 43.75 50.39
C CYS A 4 -15.50 42.78 49.42
N ALA A 5 -14.90 41.68 49.90
CA ALA A 5 -14.37 40.57 49.10
C ALA A 5 -15.50 39.58 48.85
N SER A 6 -15.89 39.45 47.60
CA SER A 6 -16.84 38.42 47.13
C SER A 6 -16.11 37.08 46.96
N ARG A 7 -16.44 36.12 47.84
CA ARG A 7 -16.04 34.71 47.68
C ARG A 7 -16.93 34.06 46.65
N SER A 8 -16.35 33.66 45.52
CA SER A 8 -17.00 32.76 44.58
C SER A 8 -17.10 31.34 45.14
N ARG A 9 -18.35 30.90 45.36
CA ARG A 9 -18.64 29.49 45.71
C ARG A 9 -18.54 28.64 44.46
N THR A 10 -17.59 27.71 44.41
CA THR A 10 -17.62 26.62 43.43
C THR A 10 -18.73 25.64 43.88
N SER A 11 -19.78 25.53 43.10
CA SER A 11 -20.84 24.54 43.29
C SER A 11 -20.36 23.20 42.77
N ASN A 12 -20.08 22.29 43.66
CA ASN A 12 -19.91 20.85 43.37
C ASN A 12 -21.34 20.27 43.26
N ASP A 13 -21.88 20.24 42.04
CA ASP A 13 -23.11 19.50 41.72
C ASP A 13 -22.79 18.03 41.46
N PRO A 14 -23.21 17.09 42.32
CA PRO A 14 -22.92 15.66 42.14
C PRO A 14 -23.66 15.00 40.97
N ARG A 15 -24.46 15.78 40.24
CA ARG A 15 -25.21 15.32 39.03
C ARG A 15 -24.66 15.82 37.72
N ALA A 16 -23.54 16.53 37.71
CA ALA A 16 -22.90 16.91 36.46
C ALA A 16 -22.31 15.61 35.81
N PRO A 17 -22.59 15.37 34.51
CA PRO A 17 -21.97 14.24 33.80
C PRO A 17 -20.45 14.39 33.86
N PRO A 18 -19.70 13.28 33.95
CA PRO A 18 -18.25 13.33 33.92
C PRO A 18 -17.78 14.07 32.66
N PRO A 19 -16.69 14.84 32.74
CA PRO A 19 -16.16 15.50 31.56
C PRO A 19 -15.86 14.44 30.50
N ASP A 20 -16.23 14.74 29.25
CA ASP A 20 -15.96 13.87 28.10
C ASP A 20 -14.49 13.43 28.09
N LEU A 21 -14.26 12.20 28.51
CA LEU A 21 -12.92 11.56 28.55
C LEU A 21 -12.40 11.20 27.17
N PHE A 22 -13.17 11.47 26.12
CA PHE A 22 -12.76 11.23 24.75
C PHE A 22 -12.57 12.58 24.03
N PRO A 23 -11.40 12.84 23.45
CA PRO A 23 -11.19 14.02 22.63
C PRO A 23 -12.24 14.03 21.51
N THR A 24 -13.01 15.13 21.42
CA THR A 24 -13.92 15.37 20.30
C THR A 24 -13.14 15.26 18.99
N ARG A 25 -13.41 14.22 18.25
CA ARG A 25 -12.82 13.93 16.95
C ARG A 25 -13.12 15.11 16.01
N THR A 26 -12.08 15.84 15.66
CA THR A 26 -12.13 16.94 14.69
C THR A 26 -12.56 16.43 13.30
N LYS A 27 -13.17 17.35 12.50
CA LYS A 27 -13.77 17.14 11.17
C LYS A 27 -12.89 16.52 10.05
N HIS A 28 -11.82 15.79 10.36
CA HIS A 28 -11.04 14.99 9.41
C HIS A 28 -11.63 13.59 9.13
N GLN A 29 -12.88 13.36 9.54
CA GLN A 29 -13.53 12.05 9.55
C GLN A 29 -14.39 11.74 8.33
N GLU A 30 -14.40 12.56 7.30
CA GLU A 30 -15.34 12.40 6.18
C GLU A 30 -14.81 11.59 4.99
N HIS A 31 -13.60 11.00 5.08
CA HIS A 31 -13.10 10.09 4.04
C HIS A 31 -12.40 8.87 4.64
N LEU A 32 -13.13 8.13 5.48
CA LEU A 32 -12.67 6.78 5.87
C LEU A 32 -12.92 5.85 4.68
N MET A 33 -11.91 5.73 3.82
CA MET A 33 -11.84 4.63 2.88
C MET A 33 -11.89 3.34 3.68
N SER A 34 -12.85 2.47 3.39
CA SER A 34 -13.08 1.28 4.20
C SER A 34 -12.03 0.17 3.94
N GLY A 35 -11.39 0.17 2.75
CA GLY A 35 -10.27 -0.70 2.40
C GLY A 35 -8.91 -0.07 2.74
N THR A 36 -7.87 -0.89 2.79
CA THR A 36 -6.49 -0.46 3.04
C THR A 36 -5.67 -0.52 1.76
N LEU A 37 -4.88 0.53 1.50
CA LEU A 37 -3.90 0.55 0.42
C LEU A 37 -2.59 -0.04 0.90
N TYR A 38 -2.08 -1.03 0.15
CA TYR A 38 -0.79 -1.64 0.36
C TYR A 38 0.13 -1.35 -0.83
N ILE A 39 1.33 -0.91 -0.54
CA ILE A 39 2.41 -0.75 -1.51
C ILE A 39 3.35 -1.94 -1.33
N VAL A 40 3.57 -2.71 -2.39
CA VAL A 40 4.52 -3.83 -2.36
C VAL A 40 5.61 -3.55 -3.38
N SER A 41 6.83 -3.40 -2.90
CA SER A 41 8.01 -3.18 -3.73
C SER A 41 9.07 -4.25 -3.48
N ALA A 42 9.89 -4.48 -4.48
CA ALA A 42 10.97 -5.45 -4.42
C ALA A 42 11.95 -5.23 -5.58
N PRO A 43 13.21 -5.58 -5.44
CA PRO A 43 14.12 -5.63 -6.57
C PRO A 43 13.70 -6.71 -7.57
N SER A 44 14.08 -6.51 -8.83
CA SER A 44 13.82 -7.50 -9.88
C SER A 44 14.40 -8.85 -9.49
N GLY A 45 13.58 -9.91 -9.51
CA GLY A 45 14.01 -11.27 -9.15
C GLY A 45 13.78 -11.67 -7.68
N ALA A 46 13.34 -10.76 -6.80
CA ALA A 46 13.08 -11.09 -5.39
C ALA A 46 11.82 -11.97 -5.17
N GLY A 47 10.96 -12.15 -6.20
CA GLY A 47 9.77 -13.00 -6.09
C GLY A 47 8.46 -12.29 -5.78
N LYS A 48 8.41 -10.96 -5.86
CA LYS A 48 7.24 -10.11 -5.59
C LYS A 48 5.95 -10.64 -6.25
N THR A 49 5.95 -10.77 -7.57
CA THR A 49 4.76 -11.16 -8.34
C THR A 49 4.23 -12.56 -7.95
N SER A 50 5.13 -13.51 -7.65
CA SER A 50 4.72 -14.84 -7.20
C SER A 50 4.08 -14.81 -5.82
N LEU A 51 4.66 -14.04 -4.88
CA LEU A 51 4.12 -13.87 -3.53
C LEU A 51 2.79 -13.13 -3.53
N VAL A 52 2.68 -12.03 -4.29
CA VAL A 52 1.42 -11.28 -4.43
C VAL A 52 0.33 -12.17 -5.04
N LYS A 53 0.65 -12.94 -6.10
CA LYS A 53 -0.30 -13.88 -6.68
C LYS A 53 -0.79 -14.91 -5.66
N ALA A 54 0.12 -15.54 -4.91
CA ALA A 54 -0.25 -16.52 -3.89
C ALA A 54 -1.09 -15.90 -2.75
N LEU A 55 -0.82 -14.65 -2.39
CA LEU A 55 -1.65 -13.91 -1.43
C LEU A 55 -3.06 -13.67 -1.98
N LEU A 56 -3.21 -13.24 -3.24
CA LEU A 56 -4.51 -13.03 -3.87
C LEU A 56 -5.33 -14.32 -3.95
N ASP A 57 -4.68 -15.46 -4.25
CA ASP A 57 -5.33 -16.78 -4.26
C ASP A 57 -5.85 -17.18 -2.86
N ALA A 58 -5.20 -16.71 -1.79
CA ALA A 58 -5.56 -17.01 -0.40
C ALA A 58 -6.50 -15.98 0.25
N ALA A 59 -6.62 -14.77 -0.29
CA ALA A 59 -7.35 -13.64 0.27
C ALA A 59 -8.27 -13.00 -0.80
N PRO A 60 -9.47 -13.52 -1.02
CA PRO A 60 -10.36 -13.07 -2.11
C PRO A 60 -10.88 -11.63 -1.95
N GLU A 61 -10.76 -11.06 -0.75
CA GLU A 61 -11.10 -9.66 -0.47
C GLU A 61 -10.00 -8.67 -0.90
N VAL A 62 -8.82 -9.14 -1.24
CA VAL A 62 -7.69 -8.32 -1.70
C VAL A 62 -7.73 -8.20 -3.23
N ARG A 63 -7.38 -7.03 -3.74
CA ARG A 63 -7.23 -6.74 -5.16
C ARG A 63 -5.82 -6.28 -5.45
N VAL A 64 -5.38 -6.45 -6.68
CA VAL A 64 -4.15 -5.83 -7.21
C VAL A 64 -4.53 -4.77 -8.25
N SER A 65 -3.86 -3.64 -8.22
CA SER A 65 -4.05 -2.60 -9.22
C SER A 65 -3.48 -3.04 -10.57
N VAL A 66 -4.24 -2.81 -11.63
CA VAL A 66 -3.76 -2.95 -13.00
C VAL A 66 -3.24 -1.59 -13.46
N SER A 67 -1.91 -1.43 -13.52
CA SER A 67 -1.27 -0.18 -13.92
C SER A 67 -1.34 0.02 -15.43
N HIS A 68 -1.33 1.28 -15.86
CA HIS A 68 -1.11 1.66 -17.25
C HIS A 68 0.38 1.57 -17.60
N THR A 69 0.71 1.20 -18.83
CA THR A 69 2.10 1.19 -19.29
C THR A 69 2.21 1.49 -20.80
N THR A 70 3.30 2.17 -21.17
CA THR A 70 3.69 2.37 -22.57
C THR A 70 4.57 1.25 -23.10
N ARG A 71 4.92 0.27 -22.28
CA ARG A 71 5.66 -0.92 -22.69
C ARG A 71 4.81 -1.78 -23.61
N GLY A 72 5.42 -2.28 -24.68
CA GLY A 72 4.76 -3.28 -25.51
C GLY A 72 4.35 -4.54 -24.75
N MET A 73 3.20 -5.10 -25.10
CA MET A 73 2.67 -6.34 -24.53
C MET A 73 3.58 -7.52 -24.86
N ARG A 74 3.87 -8.38 -23.89
CA ARG A 74 4.67 -9.59 -24.06
C ARG A 74 3.77 -10.78 -24.40
N PRO A 75 4.32 -11.87 -24.98
CA PRO A 75 3.58 -13.11 -25.18
C PRO A 75 2.98 -13.63 -23.85
N GLY A 76 1.68 -13.93 -23.87
CA GLY A 76 0.95 -14.42 -22.69
C GLY A 76 0.39 -13.34 -21.76
N GLU A 77 0.68 -12.06 -22.01
CA GLU A 77 0.02 -10.96 -21.29
C GLU A 77 -1.33 -10.62 -21.95
N VAL A 78 -2.26 -10.10 -21.15
CA VAL A 78 -3.60 -9.69 -21.58
C VAL A 78 -3.86 -8.25 -21.12
N ASP A 79 -4.34 -7.41 -22.05
CA ASP A 79 -4.72 -6.04 -21.74
C ASP A 79 -5.88 -5.98 -20.75
N GLY A 80 -5.79 -5.04 -19.80
CA GLY A 80 -6.76 -4.91 -18.70
C GLY A 80 -6.64 -5.97 -17.60
N VAL A 81 -5.72 -6.93 -17.74
CA VAL A 81 -5.45 -7.97 -16.74
C VAL A 81 -4.04 -7.81 -16.15
N ASN A 82 -3.02 -7.79 -17.01
CA ASN A 82 -1.63 -7.60 -16.56
C ASN A 82 -1.27 -6.12 -16.49
N TYR A 83 -1.66 -5.37 -17.50
CA TYR A 83 -1.52 -3.92 -17.62
C TYR A 83 -2.65 -3.37 -18.52
N HIS A 84 -2.92 -2.07 -18.40
CA HIS A 84 -3.57 -1.30 -19.42
C HIS A 84 -2.48 -0.80 -20.39
N PHE A 85 -2.34 -1.46 -21.54
CA PHE A 85 -1.32 -1.10 -22.52
C PHE A 85 -1.80 0.13 -23.30
N THR A 86 -1.03 1.22 -23.26
CA THR A 86 -1.41 2.49 -23.89
C THR A 86 -0.26 3.09 -24.70
N SER A 87 -0.55 4.01 -25.61
CA SER A 87 0.49 4.74 -26.31
C SER A 87 1.16 5.77 -25.40
N ARG A 88 2.38 6.21 -25.77
CA ARG A 88 3.08 7.26 -25.02
C ARG A 88 2.29 8.57 -25.04
N GLU A 89 1.67 8.89 -26.17
CA GLU A 89 0.86 10.10 -26.35
C GLU A 89 -0.34 10.10 -25.41
N GLU A 90 -1.09 8.99 -25.33
CA GLU A 90 -2.25 8.88 -24.43
C GLU A 90 -1.81 8.88 -22.97
N PHE A 91 -0.72 8.19 -22.62
CA PHE A 91 -0.19 8.22 -21.26
C PHE A 91 0.15 9.65 -20.81
N LEU A 92 0.82 10.43 -21.66
CA LEU A 92 1.16 11.83 -21.38
C LEU A 92 -0.10 12.70 -21.26
N ALA A 93 -1.11 12.48 -22.09
CA ALA A 93 -2.39 13.17 -21.95
C ALA A 93 -3.11 12.83 -20.64
N MET A 94 -3.07 11.57 -20.18
CA MET A 94 -3.58 11.17 -18.84
C MET A 94 -2.79 11.85 -17.72
N LEU A 95 -1.48 11.99 -17.87
CA LEU A 95 -0.62 12.68 -16.89
C LEU A 95 -0.98 14.17 -16.78
N GLU A 96 -1.18 14.86 -17.92
CA GLU A 96 -1.63 16.25 -17.95
C GLU A 96 -3.00 16.45 -17.28
N ARG A 97 -3.88 15.45 -17.36
CA ARG A 97 -5.19 15.44 -16.68
C ARG A 97 -5.12 15.04 -15.21
N ASN A 98 -3.90 14.77 -14.65
CA ASN A 98 -3.68 14.31 -13.29
C ASN A 98 -4.48 13.03 -12.94
N GLU A 99 -4.55 12.06 -13.85
CA GLU A 99 -5.32 10.84 -13.67
C GLU A 99 -4.55 9.76 -12.87
N PHE A 100 -3.24 9.95 -12.65
CA PHE A 100 -2.40 8.99 -11.95
C PHE A 100 -2.16 9.36 -10.48
N LEU A 101 -2.31 8.39 -9.59
CA LEU A 101 -1.90 8.47 -8.19
C LEU A 101 -0.36 8.49 -8.07
N GLU A 102 0.30 7.68 -8.90
CA GLU A 102 1.75 7.64 -9.04
C GLU A 102 2.10 7.33 -10.50
N HIS A 103 3.28 7.74 -10.91
CA HIS A 103 3.88 7.36 -12.19
C HIS A 103 5.39 7.32 -12.11
N ALA A 104 6.01 6.45 -12.92
CA ALA A 104 7.46 6.35 -13.03
C ALA A 104 7.88 5.98 -14.44
N GLU A 105 9.10 6.36 -14.82
CA GLU A 105 9.75 5.84 -16.01
C GLU A 105 10.75 4.75 -15.60
N VAL A 106 10.54 3.53 -16.10
CA VAL A 106 11.38 2.38 -15.81
C VAL A 106 11.83 1.77 -17.15
N PHE A 107 13.14 1.74 -17.37
CA PHE A 107 13.74 1.24 -18.63
C PHE A 107 13.15 1.88 -19.90
N GLY A 108 12.91 3.20 -19.88
CA GLY A 108 12.38 3.97 -21.01
C GLY A 108 10.88 3.79 -21.27
N ASN A 109 10.16 3.04 -20.44
CA ASN A 109 8.73 2.90 -20.49
C ASN A 109 8.07 3.61 -19.30
N LEU A 110 6.90 4.19 -19.53
CA LEU A 110 6.10 4.83 -18.52
C LEU A 110 5.16 3.81 -17.87
N TYR A 111 4.98 3.94 -16.56
CA TYR A 111 4.04 3.18 -15.75
C TYR A 111 3.26 4.14 -14.87
N GLY A 112 1.98 3.86 -14.61
CA GLY A 112 1.18 4.71 -13.73
C GLY A 112 -0.09 4.02 -13.25
N THR A 113 -0.49 4.34 -12.04
CA THR A 113 -1.67 3.77 -11.39
C THR A 113 -2.80 4.80 -11.36
N SER A 114 -3.99 4.44 -11.85
CA SER A 114 -5.14 5.33 -11.89
C SER A 114 -5.61 5.70 -10.49
N GLN A 115 -5.57 6.99 -10.15
CA GLN A 115 -6.03 7.52 -8.86
C GLN A 115 -7.51 7.20 -8.64
N ARG A 116 -8.36 7.49 -9.62
CA ARG A 116 -9.80 7.25 -9.53
C ARG A 116 -10.16 5.79 -9.27
N TRP A 117 -9.42 4.87 -9.90
CA TRP A 117 -9.66 3.44 -9.69
C TRP A 117 -9.27 3.00 -8.28
N VAL A 118 -8.14 3.49 -7.77
CA VAL A 118 -7.70 3.25 -6.38
C VAL A 118 -8.73 3.74 -5.38
N GLU A 119 -9.14 5.01 -5.47
CA GLU A 119 -10.12 5.61 -4.57
C GLU A 119 -11.45 4.85 -4.58
N LYS A 120 -11.95 4.49 -5.77
CA LYS A 120 -13.17 3.71 -5.92
C LYS A 120 -13.07 2.34 -5.24
N THR A 121 -11.98 1.60 -5.46
CA THR A 121 -11.78 0.25 -4.89
C THR A 121 -11.71 0.29 -3.37
N LEU A 122 -10.99 1.26 -2.81
CA LEU A 122 -10.90 1.46 -1.37
C LEU A 122 -12.25 1.86 -0.75
N ALA A 123 -13.04 2.68 -1.44
CA ALA A 123 -14.39 3.06 -1.01
C ALA A 123 -15.38 1.88 -0.99
N GLU A 124 -15.15 0.85 -1.81
CA GLU A 124 -15.90 -0.40 -1.81
C GLU A 124 -15.53 -1.34 -0.64
N GLY A 125 -14.56 -0.96 0.18
CA GLY A 125 -14.11 -1.75 1.33
C GLY A 125 -13.10 -2.85 1.00
N LEU A 126 -12.52 -2.81 -0.19
CA LEU A 126 -11.55 -3.79 -0.65
C LEU A 126 -10.13 -3.34 -0.35
N ASP A 127 -9.33 -4.23 0.21
CA ASP A 127 -7.90 -4.02 0.35
C ASP A 127 -7.23 -4.07 -1.03
N LEU A 128 -6.32 -3.13 -1.29
CA LEU A 128 -5.72 -2.95 -2.59
C LEU A 128 -4.19 -2.98 -2.53
N ILE A 129 -3.56 -3.76 -3.39
CA ILE A 129 -2.11 -3.83 -3.56
C ILE A 129 -1.69 -3.02 -4.79
N LEU A 130 -0.70 -2.15 -4.63
CA LEU A 130 0.08 -1.56 -5.71
C LEU A 130 1.42 -2.28 -5.81
N GLU A 131 1.66 -2.96 -6.94
CA GLU A 131 2.97 -3.53 -7.27
C GLU A 131 3.82 -2.48 -8.00
N ILE A 132 4.45 -1.58 -7.26
CA ILE A 132 5.21 -0.45 -7.79
C ILE A 132 6.67 -0.47 -7.33
N ASP A 133 7.50 0.36 -7.95
CA ASP A 133 8.88 0.57 -7.53
C ASP A 133 8.98 1.60 -6.38
N TRP A 134 10.19 1.85 -5.91
CA TRP A 134 10.43 2.79 -4.80
C TRP A 134 10.05 4.24 -5.16
N GLN A 135 10.16 4.65 -6.44
CA GLN A 135 9.81 6.01 -6.89
C GLN A 135 8.30 6.24 -6.80
N GLY A 136 7.51 5.26 -7.31
CA GLY A 136 6.05 5.26 -7.17
C GLY A 136 5.64 5.19 -5.70
N ALA A 137 6.32 4.35 -4.89
CA ALA A 137 6.06 4.25 -3.46
C ALA A 137 6.24 5.58 -2.72
N GLN A 138 7.25 6.36 -3.06
CA GLN A 138 7.46 7.69 -2.47
C GLN A 138 6.32 8.66 -2.81
N GLN A 139 5.80 8.62 -4.04
CA GLN A 139 4.68 9.46 -4.47
C GLN A 139 3.40 9.08 -3.69
N VAL A 140 3.08 7.79 -3.66
CA VAL A 140 1.88 7.29 -2.97
C VAL A 140 1.92 7.62 -1.48
N ARG A 141 3.04 7.41 -0.79
CA ARG A 141 3.16 7.74 0.64
C ARG A 141 2.94 9.20 0.96
N ARG A 142 3.28 10.12 0.04
CA ARG A 142 3.02 11.55 0.21
C ARG A 142 1.54 11.90 0.07
N LEU A 143 0.85 11.25 -0.86
CA LEU A 143 -0.56 11.51 -1.17
C LEU A 143 -1.51 10.73 -0.26
N MET A 144 -1.10 9.53 0.17
CA MET A 144 -1.88 8.59 0.99
C MET A 144 -1.01 8.08 2.15
N PRO A 145 -0.76 8.89 3.18
CA PRO A 145 0.15 8.55 4.29
C PRO A 145 -0.32 7.36 5.14
N GLU A 146 -1.59 6.97 5.04
CA GLU A 146 -2.16 5.80 5.72
C GLU A 146 -1.87 4.47 4.99
N ALA A 147 -1.31 4.53 3.76
CA ALA A 147 -0.93 3.33 3.02
C ALA A 147 0.13 2.54 3.79
N GLN A 148 -0.01 1.21 3.77
CA GLN A 148 0.96 0.29 4.38
C GLN A 148 1.99 -0.10 3.32
N SER A 149 3.26 0.12 3.57
CA SER A 149 4.33 -0.17 2.63
C SER A 149 5.14 -1.40 3.04
N ILE A 150 5.35 -2.32 2.09
CA ILE A 150 6.02 -3.59 2.28
C ILE A 150 7.15 -3.71 1.28
N PHE A 151 8.36 -3.96 1.74
CA PHE A 151 9.49 -4.24 0.88
C PHE A 151 9.86 -5.73 0.96
N ILE A 152 9.99 -6.40 -0.19
CA ILE A 152 10.39 -7.81 -0.25
C ILE A 152 11.85 -7.89 -0.67
N LEU A 153 12.67 -8.54 0.13
CA LEU A 153 14.09 -8.78 -0.14
C LEU A 153 14.36 -10.25 -0.45
N PRO A 154 15.34 -10.55 -1.31
CA PRO A 154 15.92 -11.90 -1.39
C PRO A 154 16.75 -12.18 -0.12
N PRO A 155 17.06 -13.46 0.20
CA PRO A 155 17.87 -13.80 1.36
C PRO A 155 19.35 -13.41 1.20
N SER A 156 19.82 -13.34 -0.04
CA SER A 156 21.19 -12.89 -0.36
C SER A 156 21.31 -12.42 -1.81
N GLN A 157 22.42 -11.75 -2.12
CA GLN A 157 22.75 -11.34 -3.49
C GLN A 157 23.02 -12.57 -4.39
N GLU A 158 23.58 -13.64 -3.85
CA GLU A 158 23.83 -14.90 -4.55
C GLU A 158 22.51 -15.56 -4.97
N ALA A 159 21.55 -15.63 -4.07
CA ALA A 159 20.20 -16.14 -4.35
C ALA A 159 19.51 -15.30 -5.42
N LEU A 160 19.64 -13.97 -5.35
CA LEU A 160 19.10 -13.07 -6.36
C LEU A 160 19.73 -13.30 -7.73
N ARG A 161 21.07 -13.41 -7.79
CA ARG A 161 21.81 -13.71 -9.01
C ARG A 161 21.34 -15.03 -9.64
N GLN A 162 21.22 -16.09 -8.84
CA GLN A 162 20.72 -17.39 -9.31
C GLN A 162 19.31 -17.27 -9.90
N ARG A 163 18.41 -16.53 -9.22
CA ARG A 163 17.04 -16.32 -9.70
C ARG A 163 16.98 -15.54 -11.02
N LEU A 164 17.87 -14.56 -11.22
CA LEU A 164 17.98 -13.81 -12.47
C LEU A 164 18.56 -14.68 -13.60
N THR A 165 19.61 -15.46 -13.32
CA THR A 165 20.24 -16.36 -14.29
C THR A 165 19.29 -17.49 -14.74
N ASN A 166 18.55 -18.08 -13.81
CA ASN A 166 17.66 -19.22 -14.10
C ASN A 166 16.46 -18.84 -14.98
N ARG A 167 16.17 -17.55 -15.18
CA ARG A 167 15.17 -17.11 -16.17
C ARG A 167 15.61 -17.35 -17.61
N GLY A 168 16.90 -17.60 -17.86
CA GLY A 168 17.43 -18.07 -19.14
C GLY A 168 17.26 -17.12 -20.33
N GLN A 169 16.98 -15.84 -20.09
CA GLN A 169 16.62 -14.87 -21.12
C GLN A 169 17.66 -13.77 -21.29
N ASP A 170 18.65 -13.67 -20.41
CA ASP A 170 19.59 -12.55 -20.33
C ASP A 170 21.06 -13.02 -20.50
N SER A 171 21.89 -12.19 -21.13
CA SER A 171 23.35 -12.37 -21.14
C SER A 171 23.95 -12.00 -19.79
N ASP A 172 25.18 -12.46 -19.53
CA ASP A 172 25.90 -12.15 -18.29
C ASP A 172 26.01 -10.63 -18.03
N GLU A 173 26.23 -9.84 -19.08
CA GLU A 173 26.30 -8.37 -19.00
C GLU A 173 24.95 -7.76 -18.54
N VAL A 174 23.85 -8.31 -19.04
CA VAL A 174 22.50 -7.89 -18.62
C VAL A 174 22.25 -8.28 -17.17
N ILE A 175 22.68 -9.48 -16.75
CA ILE A 175 22.56 -9.93 -15.35
C ILE A 175 23.37 -9.02 -14.42
N GLU A 176 24.62 -8.69 -14.77
CA GLU A 176 25.44 -7.77 -13.97
C GLU A 176 24.81 -6.37 -13.83
N ARG A 177 24.23 -5.84 -14.91
CA ARG A 177 23.51 -4.57 -14.85
C ARG A 177 22.32 -4.68 -13.90
N ARG A 178 21.49 -5.72 -14.05
CA ARG A 178 20.31 -5.94 -13.18
C ARG A 178 20.69 -6.14 -11.71
N MET A 179 21.82 -6.77 -11.44
CA MET A 179 22.34 -6.90 -10.07
C MET A 179 22.71 -5.55 -9.46
N ARG A 180 23.37 -4.66 -10.21
CA ARG A 180 23.68 -3.30 -9.73
C ARG A 180 22.41 -2.48 -9.47
N GLU A 181 21.46 -2.56 -10.39
CA GLU A 181 20.15 -1.90 -10.24
C GLU A 181 19.41 -2.44 -9.01
N ALA A 182 19.38 -3.76 -8.82
CA ALA A 182 18.74 -4.39 -7.66
C ALA A 182 19.37 -3.96 -6.32
N VAL A 183 20.71 -3.81 -6.25
CA VAL A 183 21.39 -3.31 -5.04
C VAL A 183 20.95 -1.87 -4.74
N SER A 184 20.82 -1.03 -5.77
CA SER A 184 20.31 0.33 -5.63
C SER A 184 18.84 0.33 -5.15
N GLU A 185 17.99 -0.50 -5.76
CA GLU A 185 16.59 -0.64 -5.34
C GLU A 185 16.48 -1.13 -3.90
N MET A 186 17.29 -2.13 -3.52
CA MET A 186 17.30 -2.66 -2.14
C MET A 186 17.66 -1.61 -1.10
N SER A 187 18.46 -0.59 -1.40
CA SER A 187 18.84 0.44 -0.43
C SER A 187 17.65 1.25 0.10
N HIS A 188 16.52 1.25 -0.63
CA HIS A 188 15.30 1.94 -0.25
C HIS A 188 14.43 1.19 0.77
N TYR A 189 14.81 -0.04 1.20
CA TYR A 189 14.04 -0.83 2.17
C TYR A 189 13.74 -0.07 3.47
N VAL A 190 14.64 0.81 3.89
CA VAL A 190 14.52 1.62 5.12
C VAL A 190 13.35 2.61 5.09
N GLU A 191 12.79 2.85 3.92
CA GLU A 191 11.66 3.76 3.73
C GLU A 191 10.30 3.08 3.94
N TYR A 192 10.26 1.76 4.15
CA TYR A 192 9.03 0.96 4.19
C TYR A 192 8.66 0.58 5.62
N ASP A 193 7.35 0.41 5.86
CA ASP A 193 6.81 0.05 7.18
C ASP A 193 7.11 -1.41 7.55
N HIS A 194 7.17 -2.30 6.54
CA HIS A 194 7.37 -3.73 6.72
C HIS A 194 8.43 -4.26 5.78
N LEU A 195 9.20 -5.24 6.27
CA LEU A 195 10.22 -5.94 5.51
C LEU A 195 9.94 -7.44 5.52
N VAL A 196 9.87 -8.06 4.34
CA VAL A 196 9.68 -9.51 4.16
C VAL A 196 10.91 -10.08 3.48
N ILE A 197 11.54 -11.10 4.08
CA ILE A 197 12.66 -11.80 3.49
C ILE A 197 12.15 -13.06 2.78
N ASN A 198 12.26 -13.10 1.46
CA ASN A 198 11.83 -14.24 0.66
C ASN A 198 12.96 -15.27 0.53
N ASP A 199 13.30 -15.89 1.66
CA ASP A 199 14.20 -17.05 1.73
C ASP A 199 13.42 -18.34 1.46
N ASP A 200 12.46 -18.66 2.31
CA ASP A 200 11.45 -19.69 2.08
C ASP A 200 10.13 -19.04 1.63
N PHE A 201 9.57 -19.54 0.53
CA PHE A 201 8.38 -18.97 -0.09
C PHE A 201 7.14 -19.06 0.81
N ALA A 202 6.97 -20.18 1.53
CA ALA A 202 5.82 -20.39 2.39
C ALA A 202 5.86 -19.45 3.61
N HIS A 203 7.02 -19.31 4.23
CA HIS A 203 7.22 -18.37 5.34
C HIS A 203 7.01 -16.92 4.89
N ALA A 204 7.58 -16.52 3.75
CA ALA A 204 7.39 -15.16 3.22
C ALA A 204 5.91 -14.86 2.88
N LEU A 205 5.17 -15.85 2.40
CA LEU A 205 3.73 -15.73 2.18
C LEU A 205 2.96 -15.60 3.50
N ASP A 206 3.33 -16.34 4.52
CA ASP A 206 2.68 -16.26 5.84
C ASP A 206 3.00 -14.92 6.52
N ASP A 207 4.21 -14.37 6.37
CA ASP A 207 4.55 -13.01 6.81
C ASP A 207 3.68 -11.96 6.11
N LEU A 208 3.49 -12.06 4.80
CA LEU A 208 2.58 -11.17 4.07
C LEU A 208 1.15 -11.28 4.61
N LYS A 209 0.61 -12.49 4.75
CA LYS A 209 -0.73 -12.70 5.32
C LYS A 209 -0.85 -12.12 6.72
N ALA A 210 0.19 -12.22 7.55
CA ALA A 210 0.21 -11.69 8.91
C ALA A 210 0.10 -10.15 8.91
N ILE A 211 0.79 -9.45 8.00
CA ILE A 211 0.71 -7.99 7.85
C ILE A 211 -0.73 -7.57 7.50
N PHE A 212 -1.34 -8.21 6.49
CA PHE A 212 -2.73 -7.93 6.09
C PHE A 212 -3.70 -8.23 7.24
N ARG A 213 -3.52 -9.37 7.90
CA ARG A 213 -4.38 -9.78 9.02
C ARG A 213 -4.26 -8.83 10.20
N ALA A 214 -3.05 -8.39 10.56
CA ALA A 214 -2.82 -7.43 11.64
C ALA A 214 -3.53 -6.10 11.37
N ARG A 215 -3.46 -5.59 10.16
CA ARG A 215 -4.16 -4.35 9.78
C ARG A 215 -5.67 -4.49 9.87
N GLN A 216 -6.24 -5.60 9.39
CA GLN A 216 -7.67 -5.89 9.46
C GLN A 216 -8.18 -6.01 10.91
N LEU A 217 -7.33 -6.38 11.87
CA LEU A 217 -7.67 -6.55 13.29
C LEU A 217 -7.52 -5.25 14.10
N ARG A 218 -7.06 -4.18 13.50
CA ARG A 218 -7.01 -2.89 14.20
C ARG A 218 -8.41 -2.43 14.60
N GLN A 219 -8.47 -1.71 15.72
CA GLN A 219 -9.73 -1.25 16.32
C GLN A 219 -10.58 -0.43 15.33
N ASP A 220 -9.94 0.46 14.57
CA ASP A 220 -10.59 1.29 13.54
C ASP A 220 -11.26 0.44 12.45
N ALA A 221 -10.55 -0.54 11.89
CA ALA A 221 -11.05 -1.46 10.89
C ALA A 221 -12.16 -2.38 11.42
N GLN A 222 -12.00 -2.92 12.64
CA GLN A 222 -12.99 -3.78 13.27
C GLN A 222 -14.26 -3.00 13.66
N GLN A 223 -14.13 -1.77 14.09
CA GLN A 223 -15.26 -0.90 14.41
C GLN A 223 -16.14 -0.65 13.17
N GLN A 224 -15.53 -0.41 12.02
CA GLN A 224 -16.27 -0.24 10.76
C GLN A 224 -16.94 -1.54 10.32
N ARG A 225 -16.18 -2.65 10.29
CA ARG A 225 -16.68 -3.96 9.86
C ARG A 225 -17.84 -4.47 10.72
N HIS A 226 -17.83 -4.17 12.01
CA HIS A 226 -18.77 -4.69 13.00
C HIS A 226 -19.65 -3.59 13.64
N ALA A 227 -19.86 -2.45 12.96
CA ALA A 227 -20.61 -1.32 13.51
C ALA A 227 -22.01 -1.70 14.03
N GLU A 228 -22.75 -2.53 13.29
CA GLU A 228 -24.08 -2.99 13.69
C GLU A 228 -24.01 -3.91 14.93
N LEU A 229 -23.04 -4.84 14.98
CA LEU A 229 -22.83 -5.70 16.15
C LEU A 229 -22.51 -4.87 17.38
N LEU A 230 -21.57 -3.94 17.26
CA LEU A 230 -21.15 -3.07 18.37
C LEU A 230 -22.31 -2.20 18.85
N GLY A 231 -23.13 -1.65 17.95
CA GLY A 231 -24.34 -0.92 18.32
C GLY A 231 -25.32 -1.77 19.14
N ARG A 232 -25.53 -3.05 18.76
CA ARG A 232 -26.38 -3.96 19.52
C ARG A 232 -25.83 -4.37 20.87
N LEU A 233 -24.49 -4.47 21.00
CA LEU A 233 -23.84 -4.82 22.27
C LEU A 233 -23.84 -3.67 23.29
N LEU A 234 -23.98 -2.43 22.81
CA LEU A 234 -23.92 -1.23 23.66
C LEU A 234 -25.29 -0.58 23.91
N ALA A 235 -26.34 -1.12 23.29
CA ALA A 235 -27.74 -0.70 23.52
C ALA A 235 -28.33 -1.40 24.75
#